data_0f9d264b4f0d9d53e0b98a168a1c3e19
#
_entry.id   0f9d264b4f0d9d53e0b98a168a1c3e19
#
_cell.length_a   1.000
_cell.length_b   1.000
_cell.length_c   1.000
_cell.angle_alpha   90.00
_cell.angle_beta   90.00
_cell.angle_gamma   90.00
#
_symmetry.space_group_name_H-M   'P 1'
#
loop_
_entity.id
_entity.type
_entity.pdbx_description
1 polymer ?
#
loop_
_entity_poly.entity_id
_entity_poly.type
_entity_poly.pdbx_seq_one_letter_code
_entity_poly.pdbx_strand_id
1 'polypeptide(L)'
;SKGISDRNPFVGNALVNMYAKCGLLQKAQEVFNLIQVRDVVAWTAVITAHVKQGFYKEAVQLFDQMKEANVKPNAFTFSIVLGAIEELSEGKSIHKNIIGSKLNGQNVVATALVNMYGRFGDLKEAQNAFNEMSKPDSMAWTTLISVYGMH
;
A
#
# COMPACT_ATOMS: atom_id res chain seq x y z
N SER A 1 17.05 -20.71 -2.76
CA SER A 1 17.66 -21.44 -3.80
C SER A 1 16.77 -21.59 -5.02
N LYS A 2 17.30 -22.27 -5.99
CA LYS A 2 16.68 -22.45 -7.30
C LYS A 2 15.29 -23.08 -7.24
N GLY A 3 15.05 -23.93 -6.27
CA GLY A 3 13.78 -24.65 -6.15
C GLY A 3 12.57 -23.77 -5.87
N ILE A 4 12.76 -22.68 -5.14
CA ILE A 4 11.65 -21.79 -4.79
C ILE A 4 11.23 -20.97 -6.00
N SER A 5 12.20 -20.41 -6.74
CA SER A 5 11.92 -19.50 -7.83
C SER A 5 11.40 -20.22 -9.09
N ASP A 6 11.86 -21.46 -9.33
CA ASP A 6 11.58 -22.15 -10.59
C ASP A 6 10.32 -23.03 -10.55
N ARG A 7 9.93 -23.50 -9.37
CA ARG A 7 8.89 -24.52 -9.26
C ARG A 7 7.51 -24.01 -8.97
N ASN A 8 7.39 -23.02 -8.07
CA ASN A 8 6.07 -22.62 -7.61
C ASN A 8 6.12 -21.21 -7.00
N PRO A 9 5.65 -20.19 -7.73
CA PRO A 9 5.59 -18.84 -7.19
C PRO A 9 4.73 -18.72 -5.95
N PHE A 10 3.74 -19.61 -5.78
CA PHE A 10 2.90 -19.59 -4.57
C PHE A 10 3.70 -19.93 -3.31
N VAL A 11 4.69 -20.81 -3.42
CA VAL A 11 5.54 -21.16 -2.26
C VAL A 11 6.33 -19.93 -1.81
N GLY A 12 6.94 -19.21 -2.75
CA GLY A 12 7.68 -17.99 -2.44
C GLY A 12 6.79 -16.94 -1.79
N ASN A 13 5.63 -16.69 -2.39
CA ASN A 13 4.67 -15.70 -1.86
C ASN A 13 4.19 -16.10 -0.45
N ALA A 14 3.89 -17.38 -0.25
CA ALA A 14 3.45 -17.88 1.05
C ALA A 14 4.52 -17.71 2.12
N LEU A 15 5.79 -17.95 1.77
CA LEU A 15 6.90 -17.79 2.69
C LEU A 15 7.12 -16.32 3.05
N VAL A 16 7.07 -15.42 2.08
CA VAL A 16 7.20 -13.99 2.35
C VAL A 16 6.09 -13.56 3.31
N ASN A 17 4.86 -13.94 3.04
CA ASN A 17 3.73 -13.63 3.91
C ASN A 17 3.91 -14.19 5.33
N MET A 18 4.33 -15.43 5.42
CA MET A 18 4.53 -16.09 6.72
C MET A 18 5.58 -15.35 7.54
N TYR A 19 6.74 -15.10 6.96
CA TYR A 19 7.79 -14.40 7.66
C TYR A 19 7.40 -12.98 8.03
N ALA A 20 6.68 -12.29 7.14
CA ALA A 20 6.18 -10.95 7.39
C ALA A 20 5.24 -10.94 8.60
N LYS A 21 4.32 -11.88 8.66
CA LYS A 21 3.35 -11.99 9.77
C LYS A 21 4.05 -12.32 11.09
N CYS A 22 5.16 -13.04 11.04
CA CYS A 22 5.95 -13.39 12.23
C CYS A 22 6.88 -12.25 12.66
N GLY A 23 6.90 -11.14 11.93
CA GLY A 23 7.80 -10.03 12.24
C GLY A 23 9.24 -10.27 11.83
N LEU A 24 9.49 -11.29 11.01
CA LEU A 24 10.85 -11.65 10.56
C LEU A 24 11.13 -10.97 9.22
N LEU A 25 11.31 -9.66 9.27
CA LEU A 25 11.44 -8.82 8.08
C LEU A 25 12.61 -9.23 7.19
N GLN A 26 13.78 -9.52 7.80
CA GLN A 26 14.95 -9.87 7.02
C GLN A 26 14.75 -11.18 6.26
N LYS A 27 14.13 -12.16 6.89
CA LYS A 27 13.83 -13.44 6.23
C LYS A 27 12.82 -13.27 5.11
N ALA A 28 11.80 -12.43 5.32
CA ALA A 28 10.83 -12.12 4.27
C ALA A 28 11.54 -11.50 3.07
N GLN A 29 12.44 -10.55 3.32
CA GLN A 29 13.20 -9.89 2.25
C GLN A 29 14.10 -10.87 1.51
N GLU A 30 14.76 -11.78 2.23
CA GLU A 30 15.62 -12.79 1.63
C GLU A 30 14.84 -13.70 0.67
N VAL A 31 13.67 -14.18 1.11
CA VAL A 31 12.82 -15.02 0.25
C VAL A 31 12.33 -14.21 -0.95
N PHE A 32 11.91 -12.97 -0.73
CA PHE A 32 11.47 -12.09 -1.81
C PHE A 32 12.56 -11.94 -2.88
N ASN A 33 13.80 -11.78 -2.44
CA ASN A 33 14.93 -11.62 -3.36
C ASN A 33 15.20 -12.87 -4.18
N LEU A 34 14.80 -14.04 -3.69
CA LEU A 34 14.96 -15.30 -4.41
C LEU A 34 13.87 -15.56 -5.45
N ILE A 35 12.75 -14.84 -5.36
CA ILE A 35 11.65 -15.02 -6.30
C ILE A 35 12.03 -14.34 -7.61
N GLN A 36 12.04 -15.09 -8.71
CA GLN A 36 12.42 -14.55 -10.02
C GLN A 36 11.31 -13.71 -10.63
N VAL A 37 10.08 -14.22 -10.61
CA VAL A 37 8.92 -13.50 -11.13
C VAL A 37 8.08 -13.04 -9.95
N ARG A 38 8.21 -11.76 -9.62
CA ARG A 38 7.54 -11.16 -8.47
C ARG A 38 6.26 -10.50 -8.92
N ASP A 39 5.14 -11.06 -8.49
CA ASP A 39 3.83 -10.52 -8.82
C ASP A 39 3.39 -9.47 -7.78
N VAL A 40 2.17 -8.94 -7.96
CA VAL A 40 1.63 -7.91 -7.05
C VAL A 40 1.53 -8.43 -5.62
N VAL A 41 1.26 -9.72 -5.44
CA VAL A 41 1.15 -10.32 -4.10
C VAL A 41 2.50 -10.29 -3.37
N ALA A 42 3.57 -10.68 -4.07
CA ALA A 42 4.91 -10.68 -3.49
C ALA A 42 5.36 -9.27 -3.11
N TRP A 43 5.21 -8.32 -4.03
CA TRP A 43 5.59 -6.93 -3.77
C TRP A 43 4.80 -6.34 -2.60
N THR A 44 3.48 -6.55 -2.60
CA THR A 44 2.62 -6.01 -1.53
C THR A 44 2.96 -6.62 -0.18
N ALA A 45 3.29 -7.91 -0.15
CA ALA A 45 3.65 -8.59 1.09
C ALA A 45 4.92 -7.99 1.71
N VAL A 46 5.96 -7.76 0.91
CA VAL A 46 7.21 -7.21 1.44
C VAL A 46 7.05 -5.73 1.81
N ILE A 47 6.27 -4.98 1.04
CA ILE A 47 5.95 -3.59 1.38
C ILE A 47 5.22 -3.54 2.73
N THR A 48 4.20 -4.38 2.89
CA THR A 48 3.42 -4.45 4.13
C THR A 48 4.31 -4.79 5.32
N ALA A 49 5.23 -5.73 5.14
CA ALA A 49 6.16 -6.12 6.21
C ALA A 49 7.00 -4.93 6.68
N HIS A 50 7.48 -4.12 5.75
CA HIS A 50 8.26 -2.92 6.10
C HIS A 50 7.40 -1.89 6.82
N VAL A 51 6.17 -1.67 6.35
CA VAL A 51 5.26 -0.71 6.98
C VAL A 51 4.97 -1.13 8.43
N LYS A 52 4.72 -2.41 8.67
CA LYS A 52 4.41 -2.91 10.00
C LYS A 52 5.57 -2.77 10.97
N GLN A 53 6.79 -2.81 10.47
CA GLN A 53 7.99 -2.64 11.29
C GLN A 53 8.40 -1.17 11.42
N GLY A 54 7.67 -0.26 10.80
CA GLY A 54 7.96 1.17 10.87
C GLY A 54 9.01 1.66 9.87
N PHE A 55 9.41 0.83 8.92
CA PHE A 55 10.38 1.20 7.89
C PHE A 55 9.67 1.83 6.70
N TYR A 56 9.09 3.00 6.93
CA TYR A 56 8.22 3.67 5.96
C TYR A 56 8.96 4.11 4.71
N LYS A 57 10.15 4.64 4.87
CA LYS A 57 10.94 5.11 3.72
C LYS A 57 11.28 3.95 2.79
N GLU A 58 11.70 2.84 3.38
CA GLU A 58 12.02 1.63 2.61
C GLU A 58 10.78 1.06 1.91
N ALA A 59 9.62 1.13 2.57
CA ALA A 59 8.37 0.68 1.98
C ALA A 59 8.01 1.48 0.73
N VAL A 60 8.17 2.81 0.79
CA VAL A 60 7.92 3.67 -0.36
C VAL A 60 8.91 3.39 -1.49
N GLN A 61 10.18 3.14 -1.15
CA GLN A 61 11.20 2.77 -2.14
C GLN A 61 10.84 1.46 -2.84
N LEU A 62 10.35 0.48 -2.09
CA LEU A 62 9.89 -0.79 -2.68
C LEU A 62 8.71 -0.57 -3.60
N PHE A 63 7.80 0.31 -3.23
CA PHE A 63 6.67 0.66 -4.08
C PHE A 63 7.13 1.25 -5.41
N ASP A 64 8.12 2.15 -5.37
CA ASP A 64 8.70 2.71 -6.59
C ASP A 64 9.37 1.64 -7.44
N GLN A 65 10.11 0.73 -6.82
CA GLN A 65 10.74 -0.39 -7.51
C GLN A 65 9.71 -1.31 -8.15
N MET A 66 8.58 -1.53 -7.48
CA MET A 66 7.48 -2.32 -8.03
C MET A 66 6.97 -1.73 -9.34
N LYS A 67 6.79 -0.40 -9.37
CA LYS A 67 6.34 0.28 -10.58
C LYS A 67 7.40 0.21 -11.68
N GLU A 68 8.67 0.35 -11.32
CA GLU A 68 9.78 0.23 -12.27
C GLU A 68 9.86 -1.17 -12.87
N ALA A 69 9.46 -2.17 -12.11
CA ALA A 69 9.40 -3.55 -12.57
C ALA A 69 8.14 -3.84 -13.42
N ASN A 70 7.32 -2.81 -13.68
CA ASN A 70 6.08 -2.90 -14.45
C ASN A 70 5.03 -3.80 -13.80
N VAL A 71 5.07 -3.91 -12.48
CA VAL A 71 4.03 -4.59 -11.72
C VAL A 71 3.05 -3.54 -11.21
N LYS A 72 1.80 -3.65 -11.62
CA LYS A 72 0.78 -2.65 -11.29
C LYS A 72 0.28 -2.84 -9.86
N PRO A 73 0.39 -1.79 -9.00
CA PRO A 73 -0.19 -1.86 -7.67
C PRO A 73 -1.70 -2.05 -7.74
N ASN A 74 -2.23 -2.83 -6.80
CA ASN A 74 -3.68 -2.97 -6.68
C ASN A 74 -4.19 -2.07 -5.54
N ALA A 75 -5.50 -2.14 -5.29
CA ALA A 75 -6.14 -1.30 -4.27
C ALA A 75 -5.50 -1.49 -2.89
N PHE A 76 -5.15 -2.72 -2.54
CA PHE A 76 -4.53 -3.03 -1.27
C PHE A 76 -3.13 -2.43 -1.16
N THR A 77 -2.34 -2.55 -2.24
CA THR A 77 -0.99 -1.96 -2.30
C THR A 77 -1.06 -0.45 -2.05
N PHE A 78 -1.95 0.23 -2.76
CA PHE A 78 -2.09 1.68 -2.60
C PHE A 78 -2.50 2.07 -1.19
N SER A 79 -3.43 1.34 -0.59
CA SER A 79 -3.90 1.68 0.77
C SER A 79 -2.77 1.55 1.80
N ILE A 80 -1.93 0.53 1.66
CA ILE A 80 -0.79 0.31 2.56
C ILE A 80 0.25 1.43 2.40
N VAL A 81 0.60 1.75 1.16
CA VAL A 81 1.64 2.75 0.89
C VAL A 81 1.18 4.15 1.33
N LEU A 82 -0.09 4.47 1.15
CA LEU A 82 -0.61 5.76 1.62
C LEU A 82 -0.46 5.94 3.13
N GLY A 83 -0.48 4.84 3.87
CA GLY A 83 -0.25 4.88 5.31
C GLY A 83 1.22 5.05 5.70
N ALA A 84 2.13 4.90 4.75
CA ALA A 84 3.57 4.92 5.00
C ALA A 84 4.26 6.21 4.58
N ILE A 85 3.60 7.06 3.80
CA ILE A 85 4.23 8.29 3.31
C ILE A 85 4.43 9.30 4.44
N GLU A 86 5.49 10.08 4.33
CA GLU A 86 5.86 11.08 5.34
C GLU A 86 5.72 12.51 4.82
N GLU A 87 5.52 12.68 3.52
CA GLU A 87 5.36 14.00 2.91
C GLU A 87 4.12 14.05 2.03
N LEU A 88 3.40 15.17 2.07
CA LEU A 88 2.19 15.34 1.27
C LEU A 88 2.46 15.22 -0.23
N SER A 89 3.63 15.67 -0.69
CA SER A 89 4.00 15.57 -2.11
C SER A 89 4.02 14.12 -2.58
N GLU A 90 4.53 13.21 -1.74
CA GLU A 90 4.51 11.77 -2.05
C GLU A 90 3.07 11.27 -2.16
N GLY A 91 2.23 11.69 -1.22
CA GLY A 91 0.82 11.29 -1.22
C GLY A 91 0.08 11.76 -2.46
N LYS A 92 0.34 12.99 -2.89
CA LYS A 92 -0.27 13.52 -4.12
C LYS A 92 0.19 12.77 -5.36
N SER A 93 1.46 12.38 -5.40
CA SER A 93 1.99 11.58 -6.51
C SER A 93 1.31 10.22 -6.58
N ILE A 94 1.15 9.57 -5.42
CA ILE A 94 0.45 8.29 -5.36
C ILE A 94 -1.01 8.44 -5.76
N HIS A 95 -1.65 9.53 -5.34
CA HIS A 95 -3.04 9.81 -5.72
C HIS A 95 -3.20 9.89 -7.24
N LYS A 96 -2.25 10.51 -7.93
CA LYS A 96 -2.26 10.55 -9.40
C LYS A 96 -2.17 9.14 -9.99
N ASN A 97 -1.34 8.28 -9.42
CA ASN A 97 -1.25 6.89 -9.85
C ASN A 97 -2.58 6.16 -9.64
N ILE A 98 -3.24 6.42 -8.53
CA ILE A 98 -4.53 5.81 -8.20
C ILE A 98 -5.58 6.21 -9.23
N ILE A 99 -5.63 7.49 -9.58
CA ILE A 99 -6.57 8.00 -10.59
C ILE A 99 -6.28 7.36 -11.94
N GLY A 100 -5.01 7.27 -12.31
CA GLY A 100 -4.61 6.63 -13.56
C GLY A 100 -5.00 5.15 -13.63
N SER A 101 -5.08 4.50 -12.48
CA SER A 101 -5.50 3.10 -12.37
C SER A 101 -7.01 2.95 -12.20
N LYS A 102 -7.75 4.06 -12.11
CA LYS A 102 -9.20 4.09 -11.93
C LYS A 102 -9.67 3.42 -10.64
N LEU A 103 -8.87 3.54 -9.58
CA LEU A 103 -9.16 2.94 -8.28
C LEU A 103 -9.63 3.95 -7.24
N ASN A 104 -9.72 5.24 -7.62
CA ASN A 104 -10.01 6.31 -6.67
C ASN A 104 -11.42 6.25 -6.06
N GLY A 105 -12.34 5.54 -6.70
CA GLY A 105 -13.69 5.37 -6.17
C GLY A 105 -13.89 4.13 -5.30
N GLN A 106 -12.91 3.26 -5.20
CA GLN A 106 -13.01 2.08 -4.36
C GLN A 106 -12.85 2.46 -2.89
N ASN A 107 -13.72 1.92 -2.04
CA ASN A 107 -13.79 2.32 -0.64
C ASN A 107 -12.46 2.19 0.10
N VAL A 108 -11.73 1.08 -0.09
CA VAL A 108 -10.47 0.88 0.61
C VAL A 108 -9.44 1.94 0.22
N VAL A 109 -9.38 2.31 -1.04
CA VAL A 109 -8.43 3.30 -1.54
C VAL A 109 -8.87 4.71 -1.15
N ALA A 110 -10.13 5.02 -1.36
CA ALA A 110 -10.68 6.35 -1.05
C ALA A 110 -10.57 6.63 0.45
N THR A 111 -10.84 5.64 1.30
CA THR A 111 -10.71 5.79 2.74
C THR A 111 -9.25 6.06 3.13
N ALA A 112 -8.31 5.36 2.48
CA ALA A 112 -6.89 5.59 2.72
C ALA A 112 -6.48 7.01 2.28
N LEU A 113 -7.03 7.50 1.17
CA LEU A 113 -6.79 8.88 0.72
C LEU A 113 -7.35 9.90 1.71
N VAL A 114 -8.57 9.68 2.21
CA VAL A 114 -9.16 10.56 3.21
C VAL A 114 -8.25 10.64 4.44
N ASN A 115 -7.80 9.50 4.92
CA ASN A 115 -6.93 9.45 6.08
C ASN A 115 -5.60 10.14 5.82
N MET A 116 -5.02 9.91 4.65
CA MET A 116 -3.74 10.51 4.28
C MET A 116 -3.85 12.04 4.24
N TYR A 117 -4.82 12.58 3.53
CA TYR A 117 -5.00 14.02 3.47
C TYR A 117 -5.34 14.61 4.85
N GLY A 118 -6.09 13.86 5.65
CA GLY A 118 -6.41 14.28 7.01
C GLY A 118 -5.17 14.42 7.89
N ARG A 119 -4.22 13.48 7.77
CA ARG A 119 -2.98 13.55 8.54
C ARG A 119 -2.17 14.80 8.21
N PHE A 120 -2.23 15.26 6.97
CA PHE A 120 -1.50 16.45 6.53
C PHE A 120 -2.34 17.73 6.64
N GLY A 121 -3.56 17.63 7.16
CA GLY A 121 -4.40 18.80 7.38
C GLY A 121 -5.08 19.34 6.13
N ASP A 122 -5.08 18.61 5.04
CA ASP A 122 -5.73 19.03 3.79
C ASP A 122 -7.18 18.53 3.78
N LEU A 123 -8.04 19.23 4.51
CA LEU A 123 -9.43 18.81 4.68
C LEU A 123 -10.22 18.86 3.38
N LYS A 124 -9.89 19.80 2.50
CA LYS A 124 -10.58 19.92 1.22
C LYS A 124 -10.35 18.68 0.37
N GLU A 125 -9.10 18.24 0.27
CA GLU A 125 -8.77 17.05 -0.51
C GLU A 125 -9.29 15.77 0.15
N ALA A 126 -9.32 15.74 1.48
CA ALA A 126 -9.92 14.62 2.20
C ALA A 126 -11.40 14.49 1.85
N GLN A 127 -12.13 15.61 1.85
CA GLN A 127 -13.55 15.62 1.50
C GLN A 127 -13.74 15.21 0.03
N ASN A 128 -12.88 15.70 -0.86
CA ASN A 128 -12.97 15.34 -2.28
C ASN A 128 -12.78 13.84 -2.47
N ALA A 129 -11.82 13.24 -1.78
CA ALA A 129 -11.57 11.80 -1.85
C ALA A 129 -12.78 11.01 -1.35
N PHE A 130 -13.40 11.46 -0.26
CA PHE A 130 -14.61 10.83 0.26
C PHE A 130 -15.74 10.89 -0.78
N ASN A 131 -15.89 12.05 -1.44
CA ASN A 131 -16.98 12.26 -2.41
C ASN A 131 -16.83 11.40 -3.66
N GLU A 132 -15.64 10.85 -3.92
CA GLU A 132 -15.41 9.93 -5.04
C GLU A 132 -16.08 8.58 -4.84
N MET A 133 -16.40 8.22 -3.60
CA MET A 133 -17.05 6.94 -3.31
C MET A 133 -18.53 7.02 -3.65
N SER A 134 -19.03 6.02 -4.40
CA SER A 134 -20.45 5.96 -4.71
C SER A 134 -21.28 5.50 -3.52
N LYS A 135 -20.72 4.58 -2.72
CA LYS A 135 -21.41 4.03 -1.53
C LYS A 135 -20.41 3.94 -0.38
N PRO A 136 -20.20 5.07 0.34
CA PRO A 136 -19.30 5.03 1.51
C PRO A 136 -19.80 4.03 2.56
N ASP A 137 -18.88 3.23 3.08
CA ASP A 137 -19.18 2.28 4.15
C ASP A 137 -18.94 2.92 5.54
N SER A 138 -19.17 2.14 6.60
CA SER A 138 -18.99 2.63 7.97
C SER A 138 -17.58 3.10 8.23
N MET A 139 -16.59 2.40 7.69
CA MET A 139 -15.18 2.77 7.86
C MET A 139 -14.89 4.12 7.22
N ALA A 140 -15.44 4.36 6.03
CA ALA A 140 -15.26 5.62 5.32
C ALA A 140 -15.85 6.80 6.11
N TRP A 141 -17.07 6.65 6.63
CA TRP A 141 -17.71 7.67 7.45
C TRP A 141 -16.93 7.94 8.73
N THR A 142 -16.51 6.87 9.41
CA THR A 142 -15.73 6.97 10.64
C THR A 142 -14.42 7.71 10.40
N THR A 143 -13.75 7.40 9.32
CA THR A 143 -12.48 8.03 8.96
C THR A 143 -12.68 9.52 8.68
N LEU A 144 -13.72 9.88 7.93
CA LEU A 144 -14.00 11.28 7.63
C LEU A 144 -14.31 12.07 8.91
N ILE A 145 -15.14 11.50 9.77
CA ILE A 145 -15.47 12.15 11.06
C ILE A 145 -14.21 12.35 11.89
N SER A 146 -13.35 11.33 11.95
CA SER A 146 -12.08 11.42 12.69
C SER A 146 -11.19 12.53 12.14
N VAL A 147 -11.11 12.65 10.82
CA VAL A 147 -10.30 13.68 10.16
C VAL A 147 -10.79 15.07 10.56
N TYR A 148 -12.09 15.32 10.50
CA TYR A 148 -12.64 16.60 10.92
C TYR A 148 -12.45 16.86 12.41
N GLY A 149 -12.50 15.80 13.21
CA GLY A 149 -12.29 15.92 14.66
C GLY A 149 -10.87 16.29 15.06
N MET A 150 -9.87 15.98 14.20
CA MET A 150 -8.47 16.34 14.47
C MET A 150 -8.16 17.81 14.17
N HIS A 151 -9.04 18.48 13.46
CA HIS A 151 -8.81 19.86 13.00
C HIS A 151 -10.06 20.67 13.25
#